data_0c4f0237043089e3d3f47d25fbae263a
#
_entry.id   0c4f0237043089e3d3f47d25fbae263a
#
_cell.length_a   1.000
_cell.length_b   1.000
_cell.length_c   1.000
_cell.angle_alpha   90.00
_cell.angle_beta   90.00
_cell.angle_gamma   90.00
#
_symmetry.space_group_name_H-M   'P 1'
#
loop_
_entity.id
_entity.type
_entity.pdbx_description
1 polymer ?
#
loop_
_entity_poly.entity_id
_entity_poly.type
_entity_poly.pdbx_seq_one_letter_code
_entity_poly.pdbx_strand_id
1 'polypeptide(L)'
;MPTLHLLHGLPGSGKTTFARKLARELPAVRFTPDEWMVTLHGTNPPEMVFRPQHERIMLLIWSHVERVLVAGTDVVLDVGFWSRASRDDARQRALASGVACRFYVLKCPMDEARRRVLARTAKMPAGELEISEPTFEFLVRQMEPMGADEPHIVVEPPAPEGNS
;
A
#
# COMPACT_ATOMS: atom_id res chain seq x y z
N MET A 1 18.53 -13.90 2.05
CA MET A 1 17.23 -14.05 2.72
C MET A 1 16.26 -13.05 2.11
N PRO A 2 15.12 -13.49 1.60
CA PRO A 2 14.13 -12.56 1.05
C PRO A 2 13.53 -11.67 2.14
N THR A 3 13.04 -10.53 1.70
CA THR A 3 12.44 -9.52 2.57
C THR A 3 11.01 -9.20 2.10
N LEU A 4 10.09 -9.11 3.06
CA LEU A 4 8.76 -8.56 2.84
C LEU A 4 8.79 -7.05 3.11
N HIS A 5 8.57 -6.27 2.07
CA HIS A 5 8.53 -4.80 2.12
C HIS A 5 7.08 -4.33 2.17
N LEU A 6 6.74 -3.58 3.19
CA LEU A 6 5.39 -3.11 3.50
C LEU A 6 5.34 -1.58 3.57
N LEU A 7 4.23 -1.01 3.19
CA LEU A 7 4.06 0.44 3.10
C LEU A 7 3.00 0.95 4.09
N HIS A 8 3.21 2.13 4.61
CA HIS A 8 2.24 2.82 5.46
C HIS A 8 2.20 4.31 5.10
N GLY A 9 1.01 4.82 4.88
CA GLY A 9 0.80 6.23 4.54
C GLY A 9 -0.61 6.50 4.04
N LEU A 10 -0.96 7.76 3.96
CA LEU A 10 -2.24 8.23 3.45
C LEU A 10 -2.45 7.85 1.97
N PRO A 11 -3.71 7.73 1.52
CA PRO A 11 -3.99 7.78 0.08
C PRO A 11 -3.36 9.05 -0.51
N GLY A 12 -2.71 8.94 -1.66
CA GLY A 12 -2.02 10.08 -2.29
C GLY A 12 -0.65 10.42 -1.71
N SER A 13 -0.14 9.66 -0.74
CA SER A 13 1.19 9.89 -0.17
C SER A 13 2.36 9.42 -1.04
N GLY A 14 2.08 8.79 -2.19
CA GLY A 14 3.11 8.28 -3.10
C GLY A 14 3.50 6.82 -2.87
N LYS A 15 2.70 6.04 -2.15
CA LYS A 15 2.97 4.63 -1.89
C LYS A 15 3.20 3.82 -3.17
N THR A 16 2.31 3.93 -4.14
CA THR A 16 2.43 3.18 -5.40
C THR A 16 3.68 3.56 -6.17
N THR A 17 4.02 4.84 -6.26
CA THR A 17 5.24 5.31 -6.90
C THR A 17 6.48 4.76 -6.20
N PHE A 18 6.51 4.81 -4.89
CA PHE A 18 7.60 4.26 -4.08
C PHE A 18 7.70 2.73 -4.23
N ALA A 19 6.56 2.02 -4.17
CA ALA A 19 6.50 0.57 -4.34
C ALA A 19 7.05 0.12 -5.70
N ARG A 20 6.68 0.82 -6.77
CA ARG A 20 7.19 0.53 -8.13
C ARG A 20 8.69 0.78 -8.24
N LYS A 21 9.19 1.86 -7.65
CA LYS A 21 10.63 2.15 -7.59
C LYS A 21 11.36 1.03 -6.84
N LEU A 22 10.90 0.72 -5.64
CA LEU A 22 11.51 -0.29 -4.77
C LEU A 22 11.54 -1.67 -5.45
N ALA A 23 10.44 -2.08 -6.09
CA ALA A 23 10.36 -3.36 -6.79
C ALA A 23 11.31 -3.47 -7.99
N ARG A 24 11.65 -2.35 -8.63
CA ARG A 24 12.66 -2.34 -9.72
C ARG A 24 14.09 -2.39 -9.20
N GLU A 25 14.36 -1.65 -8.10
CA GLU A 25 15.69 -1.57 -7.50
C GLU A 25 16.13 -2.87 -6.81
N LEU A 26 15.17 -3.57 -6.22
CA LEU A 26 15.41 -4.80 -5.45
C LEU A 26 15.09 -6.10 -6.22
N PRO A 27 14.89 -6.13 -7.51
CA PRO A 27 14.18 -7.15 -8.30
C PRO A 27 13.12 -7.93 -7.51
N ALA A 28 12.18 -7.21 -6.92
CA ALA A 28 11.12 -7.76 -6.10
C ALA A 28 9.79 -7.88 -6.86
N VAL A 29 8.95 -8.81 -6.46
CA VAL A 29 7.57 -8.91 -6.97
C VAL A 29 6.67 -7.98 -6.19
N ARG A 30 5.98 -7.07 -6.90
CA ARG A 30 5.02 -6.16 -6.31
C ARG A 30 3.60 -6.73 -6.43
N PHE A 31 2.87 -6.72 -5.31
CA PHE A 31 1.45 -7.01 -5.28
C PHE A 31 0.68 -5.78 -4.78
N THR A 32 -0.47 -5.53 -5.39
CA THR A 32 -1.40 -4.49 -4.95
C THR A 32 -2.85 -4.95 -5.15
N PRO A 33 -3.67 -4.94 -4.10
CA PRO A 33 -5.07 -5.30 -4.22
C PRO A 33 -5.87 -4.36 -5.11
N ASP A 34 -5.44 -3.11 -5.26
CA ASP A 34 -6.12 -2.12 -6.09
C ASP A 34 -6.14 -2.51 -7.56
N GLU A 35 -5.03 -2.99 -8.10
CA GLU A 35 -4.98 -3.47 -9.50
C GLU A 35 -5.88 -4.69 -9.72
N TRP A 36 -5.92 -5.60 -8.75
CA TRP A 36 -6.80 -6.76 -8.80
C TRP A 36 -8.27 -6.35 -8.71
N MET A 37 -8.59 -5.43 -7.80
CA MET A 37 -9.95 -4.90 -7.64
C MET A 37 -10.44 -4.22 -8.91
N VAL A 38 -9.63 -3.35 -9.50
CA VAL A 38 -9.97 -2.66 -10.75
C VAL A 38 -10.18 -3.64 -11.90
N THR A 39 -9.32 -4.64 -12.02
CA THR A 39 -9.44 -5.66 -13.07
C THR A 39 -10.71 -6.50 -12.93
N LEU A 40 -11.09 -6.86 -11.70
CA LEU A 40 -12.22 -7.74 -11.44
C LEU A 40 -13.56 -7.00 -11.34
N HIS A 41 -13.57 -5.76 -10.84
CA HIS A 41 -14.79 -5.05 -10.45
C HIS A 41 -14.86 -3.60 -10.94
N GLY A 42 -13.88 -3.12 -11.72
CA GLY A 42 -13.82 -1.73 -12.19
C GLY A 42 -13.29 -0.74 -11.17
N THR A 43 -13.23 0.53 -11.55
CA THR A 43 -12.56 1.59 -10.77
C THR A 43 -13.37 2.13 -9.60
N ASN A 44 -14.68 1.90 -9.58
CA ASN A 44 -15.58 2.41 -8.55
C ASN A 44 -16.63 1.37 -8.16
N PRO A 45 -16.23 0.21 -7.61
CA PRO A 45 -17.18 -0.79 -7.17
C PRO A 45 -18.01 -0.28 -5.98
N PRO A 46 -19.32 -0.63 -5.90
CA PRO A 46 -20.14 -0.30 -4.75
C PRO A 46 -19.53 -0.82 -3.43
N GLU A 47 -19.74 -0.12 -2.34
CA GLU A 47 -19.21 -0.49 -1.00
C GLU A 47 -19.55 -1.95 -0.62
N MET A 48 -20.79 -2.38 -0.89
CA MET A 48 -21.23 -3.76 -0.62
C MET A 48 -20.48 -4.82 -1.43
N VAL A 49 -19.88 -4.45 -2.54
CA VAL A 49 -19.02 -5.32 -3.36
C VAL A 49 -17.56 -5.17 -2.92
N PHE A 50 -17.11 -3.94 -2.68
CA PHE A 50 -15.71 -3.63 -2.41
C PHE A 50 -15.18 -4.39 -1.19
N ARG A 51 -15.82 -4.26 -0.04
CA ARG A 51 -15.31 -4.83 1.21
C ARG A 51 -15.14 -6.35 1.16
N PRO A 52 -16.15 -7.17 0.82
CA PRO A 52 -15.98 -8.62 0.79
C PRO A 52 -15.02 -9.07 -0.32
N GLN A 53 -14.95 -8.38 -1.43
CA GLN A 53 -14.02 -8.73 -2.50
C GLN A 53 -12.58 -8.34 -2.16
N HIS A 54 -12.38 -7.21 -1.49
CA HIS A 54 -11.06 -6.81 -1.01
C HIS A 54 -10.49 -7.86 -0.04
N GLU A 55 -11.30 -8.36 0.89
CA GLU A 55 -10.89 -9.43 1.82
C GLU A 55 -10.46 -10.70 1.07
N ARG A 56 -11.22 -11.13 0.07
CA ARG A 56 -10.88 -12.30 -0.77
C ARG A 56 -9.62 -12.07 -1.59
N ILE A 57 -9.48 -10.90 -2.17
CA ILE A 57 -8.27 -10.52 -2.92
C ILE A 57 -7.05 -10.55 -2.00
N MET A 58 -7.15 -10.03 -0.78
CA MET A 58 -6.06 -10.06 0.18
C MET A 58 -5.67 -11.48 0.59
N LEU A 59 -6.63 -12.40 0.74
CA LEU A 59 -6.33 -13.82 0.99
C LEU A 59 -5.52 -14.44 -0.16
N LEU A 60 -5.93 -14.18 -1.40
CA LEU A 60 -5.19 -14.63 -2.58
C LEU A 60 -3.80 -14.03 -2.65
N ILE A 61 -3.69 -12.73 -2.44
CA ILE A 61 -2.39 -12.02 -2.44
C ILE A 61 -1.47 -12.62 -1.38
N TRP A 62 -1.92 -12.80 -0.15
CA TRP A 62 -1.09 -13.40 0.89
C TRP A 62 -0.61 -14.80 0.53
N SER A 63 -1.45 -15.63 -0.07
CA SER A 63 -1.02 -16.96 -0.51
C SER A 63 0.08 -16.92 -1.58
N HIS A 64 0.07 -15.90 -2.45
CA HIS A 64 1.11 -15.71 -3.46
C HIS A 64 2.36 -15.08 -2.84
N VAL A 65 2.22 -14.10 -1.96
CA VAL A 65 3.32 -13.47 -1.23
C VAL A 65 4.17 -14.53 -0.52
N GLU A 66 3.53 -15.40 0.23
CA GLU A 66 4.21 -16.48 0.97
C GLU A 66 4.99 -17.41 0.03
N ARG A 67 4.41 -17.79 -1.11
CA ARG A 67 5.08 -18.63 -2.11
C ARG A 67 6.28 -17.95 -2.75
N VAL A 68 6.17 -16.66 -3.07
CA VAL A 68 7.27 -15.89 -3.67
C VAL A 68 8.42 -15.74 -2.69
N LEU A 69 8.12 -15.45 -1.42
CA LEU A 69 9.12 -15.37 -0.35
C LEU A 69 9.83 -16.72 -0.13
N VAL A 70 9.08 -17.82 -0.09
CA VAL A 70 9.67 -19.17 0.01
C VAL A 70 10.55 -19.50 -1.19
N ALA A 71 10.22 -19.00 -2.38
CA ALA A 71 11.05 -19.14 -3.57
C ALA A 71 12.32 -18.27 -3.55
N GLY A 72 12.55 -17.47 -2.49
CA GLY A 72 13.77 -16.68 -2.32
C GLY A 72 13.73 -15.31 -2.97
N THR A 73 12.55 -14.80 -3.31
CA THR A 73 12.39 -13.50 -3.97
C THR A 73 11.72 -12.50 -3.02
N ASP A 74 12.23 -11.27 -3.01
CA ASP A 74 11.63 -10.17 -2.25
C ASP A 74 10.24 -9.83 -2.75
N VAL A 75 9.38 -9.38 -1.85
CA VAL A 75 8.03 -8.93 -2.16
C VAL A 75 7.83 -7.50 -1.68
N VAL A 76 7.24 -6.67 -2.51
CA VAL A 76 6.70 -5.35 -2.14
C VAL A 76 5.17 -5.46 -2.12
N LEU A 77 4.57 -5.29 -0.95
CA LEU A 77 3.12 -5.30 -0.80
C LEU A 77 2.60 -3.86 -0.70
N ASP A 78 2.05 -3.40 -1.82
CA ASP A 78 1.54 -2.03 -1.99
C ASP A 78 0.11 -1.93 -1.43
N VAL A 79 0.05 -1.88 -0.10
CA VAL A 79 -1.17 -1.73 0.71
C VAL A 79 -0.90 -0.70 1.80
N GLY A 80 -1.91 0.04 2.22
CA GLY A 80 -1.74 1.12 3.18
C GLY A 80 -1.45 0.69 4.62
N PHE A 81 -1.76 -0.53 5.01
CA PHE A 81 -1.58 -1.06 6.38
C PHE A 81 -1.96 -0.07 7.47
N TRP A 82 -3.18 0.46 7.40
CA TRP A 82 -3.61 1.59 8.23
C TRP A 82 -3.89 1.23 9.69
N SER A 83 -4.30 0.00 9.99
CA SER A 83 -4.51 -0.44 11.37
C SER A 83 -3.26 -1.10 11.96
N ARG A 84 -3.07 -0.94 13.26
CA ARG A 84 -2.03 -1.66 14.01
C ARG A 84 -2.19 -3.17 13.86
N ALA A 85 -3.43 -3.67 13.94
CA ALA A 85 -3.71 -5.10 13.80
C ALA A 85 -3.25 -5.66 12.46
N SER A 86 -3.48 -4.95 11.35
CA SER A 86 -3.02 -5.39 10.02
C SER A 86 -1.49 -5.42 9.91
N ARG A 87 -0.80 -4.48 10.54
CA ARG A 87 0.67 -4.45 10.59
C ARG A 87 1.23 -5.59 11.41
N ASP A 88 0.63 -5.88 12.55
CA ASP A 88 1.07 -6.98 13.43
C ASP A 88 0.83 -8.34 12.76
N ASP A 89 -0.31 -8.54 12.08
CA ASP A 89 -0.56 -9.75 11.28
C ASP A 89 0.51 -9.92 10.18
N ALA A 90 0.85 -8.86 9.46
CA ALA A 90 1.88 -8.91 8.43
C ALA A 90 3.26 -9.27 9.00
N ARG A 91 3.62 -8.73 10.16
CA ARG A 91 4.87 -9.11 10.86
C ARG A 91 4.88 -10.58 11.28
N GLN A 92 3.77 -11.07 11.80
CA GLN A 92 3.64 -12.47 12.19
C GLN A 92 3.75 -13.42 10.99
N ARG A 93 3.16 -13.07 9.85
CA ARG A 93 3.30 -13.84 8.60
C ARG A 93 4.74 -13.88 8.11
N ALA A 94 5.44 -12.76 8.15
CA ALA A 94 6.87 -12.72 7.80
C ALA A 94 7.69 -13.61 8.75
N LEU A 95 7.44 -13.52 10.04
CA LEU A 95 8.11 -14.33 11.04
C LEU A 95 7.85 -15.84 10.82
N ALA A 96 6.61 -16.22 10.57
CA ALA A 96 6.22 -17.60 10.29
C ALA A 96 6.87 -18.15 9.01
N SER A 97 7.11 -17.29 8.02
CA SER A 97 7.83 -17.61 6.77
C SER A 97 9.36 -17.57 6.92
N GLY A 98 9.88 -17.19 8.07
CA GLY A 98 11.32 -17.08 8.32
C GLY A 98 12.01 -15.98 7.51
N VAL A 99 11.30 -14.92 7.15
CA VAL A 99 11.81 -13.81 6.31
C VAL A 99 11.87 -12.51 7.08
N ALA A 100 12.72 -11.59 6.62
CA ALA A 100 12.76 -10.23 7.15
C ALA A 100 11.51 -9.44 6.74
N CYS A 101 11.07 -8.52 7.61
CA CYS A 101 9.95 -7.62 7.37
C CYS A 101 10.40 -6.17 7.55
N ARG A 102 10.11 -5.31 6.57
CA ARG A 102 10.43 -3.89 6.62
C ARG A 102 9.21 -3.04 6.32
N PHE A 103 8.86 -2.15 7.23
CA PHE A 103 7.85 -1.13 7.01
C PHE A 103 8.48 0.19 6.58
N TYR A 104 7.89 0.80 5.57
CA TYR A 104 8.22 2.14 5.09
C TYR A 104 7.04 3.07 5.38
N VAL A 105 7.28 4.11 6.15
CA VAL A 105 6.28 5.14 6.45
C VAL A 105 6.50 6.30 5.49
N LEU A 106 5.56 6.49 4.57
CA LEU A 106 5.62 7.59 3.61
C LEU A 106 5.00 8.83 4.23
N LYS A 107 5.82 9.82 4.51
CA LYS A 107 5.38 11.11 4.98
C LYS A 107 4.85 11.95 3.81
N CYS A 108 3.69 12.52 4.00
CA CYS A 108 3.10 13.47 3.07
C CYS A 108 2.15 14.38 3.85
N PRO A 109 2.23 15.70 3.70
CA PRO A 109 1.24 16.60 4.26
C PRO A 109 -0.17 16.22 3.81
N MET A 110 -1.13 16.26 4.72
CA MET A 110 -2.50 15.81 4.45
C MET A 110 -3.15 16.57 3.29
N ASP A 111 -2.96 17.88 3.22
CA ASP A 111 -3.52 18.70 2.13
C ASP A 111 -2.94 18.33 0.77
N GLU A 112 -1.65 18.00 0.73
CA GLU A 112 -1.01 17.55 -0.50
C GLU A 112 -1.49 16.15 -0.91
N ALA A 113 -1.62 15.24 0.03
CA ALA A 113 -2.16 13.90 -0.21
C ALA A 113 -3.59 13.98 -0.77
N ARG A 114 -4.44 14.80 -0.15
CA ARG A 114 -5.81 15.07 -0.62
C ARG A 114 -5.82 15.61 -2.04
N ARG A 115 -5.04 16.63 -2.33
CA ARG A 115 -4.94 17.24 -3.66
C ARG A 115 -4.51 16.22 -4.72
N ARG A 116 -3.51 15.40 -4.41
CA ARG A 116 -3.01 14.36 -5.32
C ARG A 116 -4.05 13.29 -5.62
N VAL A 117 -4.77 12.83 -4.61
CA VAL A 117 -5.84 11.82 -4.76
C VAL A 117 -6.96 12.36 -5.64
N LEU A 118 -7.43 13.57 -5.39
CA LEU A 118 -8.52 14.16 -6.18
C LEU A 118 -8.09 14.44 -7.62
N ALA A 119 -6.87 14.92 -7.84
CA ALA A 119 -6.32 15.12 -9.19
C ALA A 119 -6.15 13.79 -9.94
N ARG A 120 -5.72 12.74 -9.27
CA ARG A 120 -5.59 11.39 -9.84
C ARG A 120 -6.95 10.81 -10.21
N THR A 121 -7.94 10.92 -9.34
CA THR A 121 -9.31 10.47 -9.60
C THR A 121 -9.90 11.18 -10.83
N ALA A 122 -9.62 12.47 -11.01
CA ALA A 122 -10.06 13.21 -12.20
C ALA A 122 -9.40 12.73 -13.49
N LYS A 123 -8.17 12.21 -13.43
CA LYS A 123 -7.43 11.67 -14.60
C LYS A 123 -7.68 10.19 -14.85
N MET A 124 -8.18 9.46 -13.87
CA MET A 124 -8.47 8.02 -13.95
C MET A 124 -7.32 7.19 -14.52
N PRO A 125 -6.12 7.17 -13.89
CA PRO A 125 -5.02 6.32 -14.33
C PRO A 125 -5.39 4.83 -14.28
N ALA A 126 -4.83 4.03 -15.20
CA ALA A 126 -5.07 2.59 -15.24
C ALA A 126 -4.62 1.90 -13.94
N GLY A 127 -5.44 0.98 -13.44
CA GLY A 127 -5.13 0.17 -12.26
C GLY A 127 -5.36 0.89 -10.93
N GLU A 128 -5.98 2.07 -10.93
CA GLU A 128 -6.26 2.84 -9.72
C GLU A 128 -7.75 3.01 -9.46
N LEU A 129 -8.11 2.98 -8.16
CA LEU A 129 -9.48 3.17 -7.70
C LEU A 129 -9.84 4.65 -7.63
N GLU A 130 -11.11 4.95 -7.90
CA GLU A 130 -11.66 6.27 -7.62
C GLU A 130 -11.72 6.51 -6.11
N ILE A 131 -11.23 7.66 -5.68
CA ILE A 131 -11.33 8.11 -4.29
C ILE A 131 -11.93 9.51 -4.27
N SER A 132 -13.19 9.60 -3.83
CA SER A 132 -13.86 10.88 -3.61
C SER A 132 -13.33 11.57 -2.34
N GLU A 133 -13.62 12.85 -2.18
CA GLU A 133 -13.24 13.57 -0.97
C GLU A 133 -13.83 12.96 0.30
N PRO A 134 -15.13 12.61 0.39
CA PRO A 134 -15.67 11.91 1.55
C PRO A 134 -14.97 10.57 1.83
N THR A 135 -14.63 9.83 0.80
CA THR A 135 -13.88 8.57 0.95
C THR A 135 -12.48 8.83 1.48
N PHE A 136 -11.79 9.84 0.98
CA PHE A 136 -10.47 10.23 1.50
C PHE A 136 -10.53 10.55 3.00
N GLU A 137 -11.47 11.36 3.42
CA GLU A 137 -11.65 11.71 4.84
C GLU A 137 -12.00 10.51 5.70
N PHE A 138 -12.83 9.59 5.20
CA PHE A 138 -13.13 8.33 5.88
C PHE A 138 -11.85 7.50 6.08
N LEU A 139 -11.04 7.34 5.05
CA LEU A 139 -9.79 6.57 5.11
C LEU A 139 -8.77 7.19 6.07
N VAL A 140 -8.67 8.52 6.08
CA VAL A 140 -7.82 9.24 7.03
C VAL A 140 -8.23 8.94 8.49
N ARG A 141 -9.52 8.89 8.77
CA ARG A 141 -10.03 8.55 10.11
C ARG A 141 -9.76 7.10 10.51
N GLN A 142 -9.62 6.20 9.55
CA GLN A 142 -9.30 4.79 9.81
C GLN A 142 -7.80 4.55 10.04
N MET A 143 -6.96 5.52 9.74
CA MET A 143 -5.52 5.37 9.87
C MET A 143 -5.06 5.46 11.31
N GLU A 144 -4.44 4.40 11.79
CA GLU A 144 -3.73 4.36 13.07
C GLU A 144 -2.24 4.68 12.82
N PRO A 145 -1.70 5.77 13.39
CA PRO A 145 -0.30 6.14 13.21
C PRO A 145 0.65 5.00 13.58
N MET A 146 1.80 4.95 12.90
CA MET A 146 2.87 4.03 13.26
C MET A 146 3.34 4.31 14.68
N GLY A 147 3.31 3.30 15.55
CA GLY A 147 3.76 3.42 16.93
C GLY A 147 5.27 3.56 17.05
N ALA A 148 5.74 4.24 18.09
CA ALA A 148 7.17 4.38 18.38
C ALA A 148 7.85 3.04 18.65
N ASP A 149 7.09 2.04 19.09
CA ASP A 149 7.55 0.67 19.36
C ASP A 149 7.56 -0.21 18.08
N GLU A 150 7.02 0.28 16.98
CA GLU A 150 6.99 -0.43 15.71
C GLU A 150 8.23 -0.10 14.87
N PRO A 151 9.13 -1.07 14.57
CA PRO A 151 10.27 -0.81 13.69
C PRO A 151 9.81 -0.37 12.30
N HIS A 152 10.33 0.75 11.82
CA HIS A 152 10.00 1.28 10.49
C HIS A 152 11.09 2.20 9.94
N ILE A 153 11.03 2.44 8.65
CA ILE A 153 11.89 3.37 7.91
C ILE A 153 11.01 4.54 7.45
N VAL A 154 11.40 5.75 7.79
CA VAL A 154 10.70 6.96 7.33
C VAL A 154 11.17 7.31 5.92
N VAL A 155 10.22 7.48 5.01
CA VAL A 155 10.45 7.96 3.65
C VAL A 155 9.97 9.40 3.57
N GLU A 156 10.91 10.33 3.40
CA GLU A 156 10.58 11.74 3.22
C GLU A 156 9.98 11.99 1.82
N PRO A 157 9.06 12.95 1.68
CA PRO A 157 8.57 13.33 0.37
C PRO A 157 9.72 13.86 -0.50
N PRO A 158 9.67 13.65 -1.84
CA PRO A 158 10.65 14.26 -2.72
C PRO A 158 10.64 15.78 -2.54
N ALA A 159 11.83 16.40 -2.65
CA ALA A 159 11.94 17.85 -2.61
C ALA A 159 10.98 18.47 -3.65
N PRO A 160 10.30 19.60 -3.34
CA PRO A 160 9.49 20.27 -4.33
C PRO A 160 10.35 20.58 -5.55
N GLU A 161 9.89 20.18 -6.75
CA GLU A 161 10.56 20.56 -7.98
C GLU A 161 10.64 22.08 -8.00
N GLY A 162 11.87 22.60 -7.92
CA GLY A 162 12.09 24.02 -8.03
C GLY A 162 11.56 24.48 -9.37
N ASN A 163 10.69 25.47 -9.36
CA ASN A 163 10.31 26.20 -10.57
C ASN A 163 11.60 26.73 -11.22
N SER A 164 12.05 26.06 -12.23
CA SER A 164 13.04 26.57 -13.17
C SER A 164 12.33 27.26 -14.32
#